data_e81d78cd975e4b64d99d190e227d2caf
#
_entry.id   e81d78cd975e4b64d99d190e227d2caf
#
_cell.length_a   1.000
_cell.length_b   1.000
_cell.length_c   1.000
_cell.angle_alpha   90.00
_cell.angle_beta   90.00
_cell.angle_gamma   90.00
#
_symmetry.space_group_name_H-M   'P 1'
#
loop_
_entity.id
_entity.type
_entity.pdbx_description
1 polymer ?
#
loop_
_entity_poly.entity_id
_entity_poly.type
_entity_poly.pdbx_seq_one_letter_code
_entity_poly.pdbx_strand_id
1 'polypeptide(L)'
;MALQPFQDEQLNYFKFVSIVLNEFPKALRQTFRSMWDNNFGHLPGFQPWDDSTAVRNMFLNAEGGRTKVPTNLSYEEWDCTALFQATIYARSFALPDSAGHYQTLSDLYVKPRKLAHGSFHVSVVSPGGNEAETFALAIDQLRLLRNLLCHSASAEIVKGTFDQYVQHTKDAFKALGVKTDPIDVIGGWSESEFPIKEICKLEQAMKEESRAYIEFLEGVSSDIDELRELLHAMKVANANKDDIARLEQKFNDLREAPSQDTPGENSVLTL
;
A
#
# COMPACT_ATOMS: atom_id res chain seq x y z
N MET A 1 -32.79 -25.93 -0.05
CA MET A 1 -32.78 -24.71 -0.87
C MET A 1 -31.59 -24.82 -1.80
N ALA A 2 -31.80 -24.79 -3.12
CA ALA A 2 -30.71 -24.66 -4.05
C ALA A 2 -30.15 -23.24 -3.89
N LEU A 3 -28.85 -23.12 -3.67
CA LEU A 3 -28.16 -21.83 -3.68
C LEU A 3 -28.33 -21.20 -5.06
N GLN A 4 -28.72 -19.94 -5.12
CA GLN A 4 -28.74 -19.23 -6.39
C GLN A 4 -27.30 -19.10 -6.91
N PRO A 5 -27.08 -19.27 -8.21
CA PRO A 5 -25.75 -19.06 -8.80
C PRO A 5 -25.32 -17.61 -8.58
N PHE A 6 -24.01 -17.38 -8.40
CA PHE A 6 -23.47 -16.03 -8.32
C PHE A 6 -23.74 -15.27 -9.63
N GLN A 7 -24.02 -13.98 -9.50
CA GLN A 7 -24.02 -13.10 -10.67
C GLN A 7 -22.56 -12.89 -11.14
N ASP A 8 -22.36 -12.66 -12.42
CA ASP A 8 -21.02 -12.46 -13.01
C ASP A 8 -20.23 -11.34 -12.31
N GLU A 9 -20.91 -10.28 -11.88
CA GLU A 9 -20.33 -9.16 -11.14
C GLU A 9 -19.81 -9.58 -9.76
N GLN A 10 -20.51 -10.45 -9.07
CA GLN A 10 -20.07 -11.00 -7.79
C GLN A 10 -18.85 -11.93 -7.98
N LEU A 11 -18.88 -12.75 -9.02
CA LEU A 11 -17.76 -13.60 -9.36
C LEU A 11 -16.51 -12.78 -9.70
N ASN A 12 -16.65 -11.68 -10.45
CA ASN A 12 -15.57 -10.76 -10.77
C ASN A 12 -15.01 -10.10 -9.50
N TYR A 13 -15.87 -9.72 -8.55
CA TYR A 13 -15.44 -9.20 -7.25
C TYR A 13 -14.58 -10.21 -6.50
N PHE A 14 -15.03 -11.45 -6.34
CA PHE A 14 -14.28 -12.48 -5.62
C PHE A 14 -12.96 -12.86 -6.31
N LYS A 15 -12.93 -12.90 -7.65
CA LYS A 15 -11.68 -13.05 -8.40
C LYS A 15 -10.70 -11.94 -8.07
N PHE A 16 -11.16 -10.69 -8.07
CA PHE A 16 -10.29 -9.57 -7.79
C PHE A 16 -9.84 -9.53 -6.33
N VAL A 17 -10.72 -9.86 -5.38
CA VAL A 17 -10.36 -10.06 -3.97
C VAL A 17 -9.26 -11.12 -3.83
N SER A 18 -9.38 -12.25 -4.54
CA SER A 18 -8.37 -13.29 -4.51
C SER A 18 -7.01 -12.82 -5.06
N ILE A 19 -7.01 -12.02 -6.12
CA ILE A 19 -5.78 -11.40 -6.65
C ILE A 19 -5.15 -10.48 -5.60
N VAL A 20 -5.94 -9.61 -4.98
CA VAL A 20 -5.44 -8.63 -4.01
C VAL A 20 -4.89 -9.30 -2.75
N LEU A 21 -5.59 -10.28 -2.20
CA LEU A 21 -5.20 -10.94 -0.95
C LEU A 21 -4.07 -11.95 -1.11
N ASN A 22 -3.99 -12.62 -2.26
CA ASN A 22 -3.01 -13.68 -2.45
C ASN A 22 -1.80 -13.24 -3.27
N GLU A 23 -2.00 -12.46 -4.33
CA GLU A 23 -0.91 -12.16 -5.27
C GLU A 23 -0.21 -10.83 -4.98
N PHE A 24 -0.92 -9.80 -4.46
CA PHE A 24 -0.27 -8.53 -4.08
C PHE A 24 0.77 -8.71 -2.98
N PRO A 25 0.50 -9.40 -1.85
CA PRO A 25 1.51 -9.62 -0.84
C PRO A 25 2.75 -10.35 -1.37
N LYS A 26 2.57 -11.35 -2.24
CA LYS A 26 3.68 -12.09 -2.87
C LYS A 26 4.54 -11.17 -3.73
N ALA A 27 3.89 -10.37 -4.59
CA ALA A 27 4.57 -9.42 -5.46
C ALA A 27 5.33 -8.37 -4.66
N LEU A 28 4.70 -7.79 -3.64
CA LEU A 28 5.30 -6.77 -2.78
C LEU A 28 6.47 -7.33 -1.95
N ARG A 29 6.37 -8.57 -1.43
CA ARG A 29 7.49 -9.23 -0.75
C ARG A 29 8.66 -9.45 -1.69
N GLN A 30 8.41 -9.98 -2.88
CA GLN A 30 9.46 -10.16 -3.88
C GLN A 30 10.14 -8.82 -4.21
N THR A 31 9.36 -7.76 -4.38
CA THR A 31 9.87 -6.41 -4.67
C THR A 31 10.68 -5.86 -3.49
N PHE A 32 10.17 -5.92 -2.27
CA PHE A 32 10.89 -5.48 -1.08
C PHE A 32 12.24 -6.20 -0.95
N ARG A 33 12.24 -7.53 -1.10
CA ARG A 33 13.48 -8.32 -1.05
C ARG A 33 14.47 -7.87 -2.11
N SER A 34 14.02 -7.68 -3.34
CA SER A 34 14.87 -7.20 -4.43
C SER A 34 15.42 -5.80 -4.13
N MET A 35 14.60 -4.88 -3.63
CA MET A 35 15.02 -3.54 -3.22
C MET A 35 16.07 -3.61 -2.11
N TRP A 36 15.87 -4.45 -1.09
CA TRP A 36 16.82 -4.61 0.00
C TRP A 36 18.15 -5.19 -0.51
N ASP A 37 18.11 -6.29 -1.23
CA ASP A 37 19.31 -6.97 -1.72
C ASP A 37 20.13 -6.06 -2.64
N ASN A 38 19.47 -5.28 -3.50
CA ASN A 38 20.14 -4.34 -4.42
C ASN A 38 20.74 -3.13 -3.69
N ASN A 39 20.10 -2.62 -2.65
CA ASN A 39 20.57 -1.42 -1.95
C ASN A 39 21.53 -1.74 -0.80
N PHE A 40 21.33 -2.85 -0.11
CA PHE A 40 22.07 -3.15 1.13
C PHE A 40 22.79 -4.50 1.11
N GLY A 41 22.24 -5.53 0.46
CA GLY A 41 22.71 -6.91 0.56
C GLY A 41 24.19 -7.13 0.23
N HIS A 42 24.81 -6.18 -0.46
CA HIS A 42 26.22 -6.20 -0.85
C HIS A 42 27.11 -5.24 -0.04
N LEU A 43 26.52 -4.43 0.87
CA LEU A 43 27.26 -3.45 1.65
C LEU A 43 27.93 -4.09 2.89
N PRO A 44 29.12 -3.61 3.30
CA PRO A 44 29.75 -4.07 4.53
C PRO A 44 28.84 -3.87 5.75
N GLY A 45 28.64 -4.93 6.53
CA GLY A 45 27.78 -4.91 7.72
C GLY A 45 26.30 -5.20 7.45
N PHE A 46 25.91 -5.38 6.20
CA PHE A 46 24.59 -5.82 5.80
C PHE A 46 24.61 -7.22 5.19
N GLN A 47 23.45 -7.84 5.07
CA GLN A 47 23.28 -9.17 4.48
C GLN A 47 22.06 -9.15 3.54
N PRO A 48 22.01 -10.02 2.53
CA PRO A 48 20.80 -10.26 1.74
C PRO A 48 19.62 -10.60 2.63
N TRP A 49 18.40 -10.28 2.17
CA TRP A 49 17.20 -10.53 2.96
C TRP A 49 16.91 -12.02 3.11
N ASP A 50 16.95 -12.50 4.35
CA ASP A 50 16.71 -13.91 4.72
C ASP A 50 15.60 -14.07 5.78
N ASP A 51 14.92 -12.98 6.14
CA ASP A 51 13.90 -12.88 7.20
C ASP A 51 14.43 -13.30 8.60
N SER A 52 15.73 -13.43 8.79
CA SER A 52 16.28 -13.64 10.14
C SER A 52 16.02 -12.42 11.03
N THR A 53 15.94 -12.65 12.34
CA THR A 53 15.80 -11.55 13.30
C THR A 53 16.93 -10.51 13.16
N ALA A 54 18.13 -10.97 12.79
CA ALA A 54 19.28 -10.09 12.58
C ALA A 54 19.04 -9.12 11.42
N VAL A 55 18.62 -9.63 10.25
CA VAL A 55 18.36 -8.80 9.05
C VAL A 55 17.13 -7.92 9.23
N ARG A 56 16.06 -8.43 9.84
CA ARG A 56 14.90 -7.59 10.21
C ARG A 56 15.29 -6.45 11.13
N ASN A 57 16.13 -6.69 12.14
CA ASN A 57 16.61 -5.63 13.03
C ASN A 57 17.48 -4.60 12.29
N MET A 58 18.27 -5.01 11.30
CA MET A 58 19.01 -4.07 10.45
C MET A 58 18.06 -3.12 9.72
N PHE A 59 16.99 -3.64 9.12
CA PHE A 59 15.96 -2.83 8.47
C PHE A 59 15.28 -1.88 9.48
N LEU A 60 14.80 -2.39 10.62
CA LEU A 60 14.14 -1.58 11.65
C LEU A 60 15.05 -0.49 12.21
N ASN A 61 16.33 -0.77 12.37
CA ASN A 61 17.33 0.22 12.80
C ASN A 61 17.56 1.29 11.73
N ALA A 62 17.63 0.91 10.45
CA ALA A 62 17.74 1.85 9.33
C ALA A 62 16.51 2.76 9.23
N GLU A 63 15.32 2.27 9.57
CA GLU A 63 14.09 3.05 9.66
C GLU A 63 14.03 3.99 10.88
N GLY A 64 14.88 3.77 11.89
CA GLY A 64 14.96 4.61 13.09
C GLY A 64 13.68 4.64 13.92
N GLY A 65 12.96 3.52 13.98
CA GLY A 65 11.71 3.36 14.73
C GLY A 65 10.50 4.09 14.13
N ARG A 66 10.59 4.57 12.89
CA ARG A 66 9.53 5.33 12.22
C ARG A 66 8.65 4.50 11.29
N THR A 67 9.06 3.27 10.99
CA THR A 67 8.23 2.37 10.20
C THR A 67 7.11 1.77 11.05
N LYS A 68 5.94 1.63 10.46
CA LYS A 68 4.77 0.96 11.06
C LYS A 68 4.68 -0.52 10.66
N VAL A 69 5.81 -1.12 10.33
CA VAL A 69 5.90 -2.54 10.02
C VAL A 69 5.80 -3.35 11.32
N PRO A 70 5.03 -4.45 11.36
CA PRO A 70 4.95 -5.30 12.53
C PRO A 70 6.34 -5.87 12.91
N THR A 71 6.75 -5.66 14.16
CA THR A 71 8.05 -6.11 14.65
C THR A 71 8.04 -7.53 15.20
N ASN A 72 6.85 -8.03 15.53
CA ASN A 72 6.59 -9.34 16.13
C ASN A 72 6.16 -10.43 15.14
N LEU A 73 5.94 -10.05 13.88
CA LEU A 73 5.54 -10.98 12.83
C LEU A 73 6.73 -11.27 11.90
N SER A 74 6.74 -12.47 11.33
CA SER A 74 7.65 -12.80 10.24
C SER A 74 7.30 -11.96 9.01
N TYR A 75 8.27 -11.70 8.17
CA TYR A 75 8.09 -11.02 6.90
C TYR A 75 7.03 -11.70 5.99
N GLU A 76 6.92 -13.02 6.07
CA GLU A 76 5.90 -13.76 5.31
C GLU A 76 4.46 -13.48 5.80
N GLU A 77 4.32 -12.95 7.01
CA GLU A 77 3.04 -12.59 7.62
C GLU A 77 2.68 -11.10 7.44
N TRP A 78 3.58 -10.29 6.86
CA TRP A 78 3.28 -8.89 6.60
C TRP A 78 2.17 -8.75 5.57
N ASP A 79 1.13 -8.01 5.91
CA ASP A 79 0.02 -7.65 5.01
C ASP A 79 0.44 -6.61 3.95
N CYS A 80 -0.47 -6.26 3.06
CA CYS A 80 -0.22 -5.24 2.04
C CYS A 80 0.14 -3.89 2.68
N THR A 81 -0.48 -3.51 3.79
CA THR A 81 -0.21 -2.23 4.47
C THR A 81 1.22 -2.16 4.97
N ALA A 82 1.66 -3.20 5.68
CA ALA A 82 3.04 -3.32 6.15
C ALA A 82 4.05 -3.29 4.98
N LEU A 83 3.75 -3.98 3.89
CA LEU A 83 4.62 -4.03 2.72
C LEU A 83 4.70 -2.68 1.98
N PHE A 84 3.62 -1.89 1.91
CA PHE A 84 3.68 -0.52 1.41
C PHE A 84 4.56 0.36 2.31
N GLN A 85 4.44 0.22 3.64
CA GLN A 85 5.31 0.91 4.59
C GLN A 85 6.78 0.53 4.43
N ALA A 86 7.06 -0.76 4.22
CA ALA A 86 8.40 -1.27 4.04
C ALA A 86 9.03 -0.91 2.69
N THR A 87 8.27 -0.42 1.72
CA THR A 87 8.75 -0.09 0.37
C THR A 87 8.71 1.42 0.11
N ILE A 88 7.61 1.94 -0.41
CA ILE A 88 7.53 3.34 -0.89
C ILE A 88 7.56 4.38 0.23
N TYR A 89 7.18 4.01 1.46
CA TYR A 89 7.23 4.90 2.63
C TYR A 89 8.47 4.70 3.48
N ALA A 90 9.28 3.68 3.20
CA ALA A 90 10.49 3.39 3.95
C ALA A 90 11.60 4.42 3.70
N ARG A 91 12.28 4.81 4.77
CA ARG A 91 13.45 5.70 4.71
C ARG A 91 14.70 4.98 4.22
N SER A 92 14.78 3.69 4.44
CA SER A 92 15.88 2.85 3.93
C SER A 92 16.06 2.98 2.42
N PHE A 93 14.97 3.24 1.69
CA PHE A 93 15.01 3.43 0.24
C PHE A 93 14.87 4.89 -0.19
N ALA A 94 15.06 5.83 0.74
CA ALA A 94 15.01 7.26 0.45
C ALA A 94 16.09 7.67 -0.54
N LEU A 95 15.76 8.57 -1.45
CA LEU A 95 16.66 9.12 -2.45
C LEU A 95 16.77 10.63 -2.27
N PRO A 96 17.89 11.26 -2.67
CA PRO A 96 18.04 12.70 -2.62
C PRO A 96 17.12 13.37 -3.64
N ASP A 97 16.46 14.45 -3.23
CA ASP A 97 15.76 15.37 -4.11
C ASP A 97 16.77 16.32 -4.84
N SER A 98 16.25 17.26 -5.61
CA SER A 98 17.08 18.25 -6.33
C SER A 98 17.90 19.17 -5.42
N ALA A 99 17.54 19.29 -4.15
CA ALA A 99 18.25 20.07 -3.12
C ALA A 99 19.21 19.21 -2.27
N GLY A 100 19.24 17.89 -2.53
CA GLY A 100 20.06 16.94 -1.80
C GLY A 100 19.44 16.40 -0.51
N HIS A 101 18.16 16.71 -0.22
CA HIS A 101 17.46 16.17 0.94
C HIS A 101 16.91 14.77 0.61
N TYR A 102 17.12 13.84 1.53
CA TYR A 102 16.61 12.47 1.36
C TYR A 102 15.12 12.39 1.61
N GLN A 103 14.38 11.95 0.60
CA GLN A 103 12.92 11.82 0.58
C GLN A 103 12.54 10.36 0.31
N THR A 104 11.40 9.90 0.87
CA THR A 104 10.88 8.57 0.54
C THR A 104 10.48 8.49 -0.93
N LEU A 105 10.38 7.29 -1.47
CA LEU A 105 9.92 7.11 -2.85
C LEU A 105 8.51 7.67 -3.06
N SER A 106 7.65 7.59 -2.04
CA SER A 106 6.31 8.20 -2.07
C SER A 106 6.39 9.72 -2.17
N ASP A 107 7.25 10.37 -1.38
CA ASP A 107 7.40 11.83 -1.40
C ASP A 107 7.92 12.33 -2.74
N LEU A 108 8.87 11.61 -3.34
CA LEU A 108 9.49 12.01 -4.60
C LEU A 108 8.59 11.78 -5.83
N TYR A 109 7.87 10.66 -5.88
CA TYR A 109 7.27 10.20 -7.13
C TYR A 109 5.75 10.04 -7.10
N VAL A 110 5.15 9.80 -5.92
CA VAL A 110 3.71 9.55 -5.78
C VAL A 110 2.98 10.84 -5.42
N LYS A 111 3.31 11.45 -4.29
CA LYS A 111 2.64 12.67 -3.81
C LYS A 111 2.59 13.82 -4.81
N PRO A 112 3.66 14.11 -5.59
CA PRO A 112 3.61 15.20 -6.56
C PRO A 112 2.59 14.99 -7.68
N ARG A 113 2.16 13.77 -7.95
CA ARG A 113 1.20 13.44 -9.01
C ARG A 113 -0.26 13.80 -8.68
N LYS A 114 -0.60 14.00 -7.39
CA LYS A 114 -1.91 14.48 -6.90
C LYS A 114 -3.10 13.79 -7.59
N LEU A 115 -3.12 12.46 -7.60
CA LEU A 115 -4.23 11.71 -8.19
C LEU A 115 -5.52 12.00 -7.44
N ALA A 116 -6.62 12.21 -8.17
CA ALA A 116 -7.95 12.31 -7.59
C ALA A 116 -8.35 10.95 -6.97
N HIS A 117 -9.23 10.99 -5.97
CA HIS A 117 -9.76 9.77 -5.36
C HIS A 117 -10.36 8.84 -6.42
N GLY A 118 -10.06 7.55 -6.34
CA GLY A 118 -10.52 6.54 -7.30
C GLY A 118 -9.82 6.56 -8.67
N SER A 119 -8.84 7.46 -8.85
CA SER A 119 -8.03 7.48 -10.08
C SER A 119 -6.81 6.58 -9.97
N PHE A 120 -6.30 6.19 -11.12
CA PHE A 120 -5.13 5.34 -11.30
C PHE A 120 -4.04 6.06 -12.07
N HIS A 121 -2.79 5.59 -11.93
CA HIS A 121 -1.72 6.05 -12.80
C HIS A 121 -2.00 5.64 -14.25
N VAL A 122 -1.88 6.58 -15.17
CA VAL A 122 -2.01 6.31 -16.62
C VAL A 122 -0.91 5.36 -17.08
N SER A 123 0.27 5.49 -16.49
CA SER A 123 1.40 4.59 -16.71
C SER A 123 2.18 4.45 -15.41
N VAL A 124 2.60 3.24 -15.10
CA VAL A 124 3.51 2.93 -13.98
C VAL A 124 4.97 2.94 -14.40
N VAL A 125 5.25 3.10 -15.69
CA VAL A 125 6.63 3.19 -16.21
C VAL A 125 7.05 4.65 -16.23
N SER A 126 8.22 4.94 -15.66
CA SER A 126 8.79 6.28 -15.68
C SER A 126 9.06 6.75 -17.12
N PRO A 127 8.58 7.94 -17.51
CA PRO A 127 8.88 8.49 -18.83
C PRO A 127 10.39 8.72 -19.07
N GLY A 128 11.14 8.95 -18.01
CA GLY A 128 12.58 9.18 -18.04
C GLY A 128 13.44 7.93 -17.86
N GLY A 129 12.83 6.75 -17.78
CA GLY A 129 13.54 5.49 -17.54
C GLY A 129 14.09 5.34 -16.12
N ASN A 130 13.61 6.14 -15.15
CA ASN A 130 14.03 6.04 -13.76
C ASN A 130 13.38 4.81 -13.11
N GLU A 131 14.21 3.85 -12.70
CA GLU A 131 13.74 2.58 -12.10
C GLU A 131 13.04 2.81 -10.75
N ALA A 132 13.57 3.68 -9.90
CA ALA A 132 12.98 3.98 -8.60
C ALA A 132 11.61 4.65 -8.74
N GLU A 133 11.42 5.54 -9.72
CA GLU A 133 10.11 6.11 -10.06
C GLU A 133 9.17 5.02 -10.55
N THR A 134 9.62 4.14 -11.44
CA THR A 134 8.82 3.01 -11.94
C THR A 134 8.35 2.12 -10.79
N PHE A 135 9.23 1.74 -9.88
CA PHE A 135 8.87 0.95 -8.70
C PHE A 135 7.88 1.69 -7.81
N ALA A 136 8.11 2.97 -7.53
CA ALA A 136 7.21 3.76 -6.71
C ALA A 136 5.79 3.82 -7.29
N LEU A 137 5.67 4.07 -8.59
CA LEU A 137 4.37 4.15 -9.28
C LEU A 137 3.67 2.80 -9.37
N ALA A 138 4.41 1.72 -9.63
CA ALA A 138 3.85 0.37 -9.69
C ALA A 138 3.33 -0.10 -8.33
N ILE A 139 4.11 0.13 -7.25
CA ILE A 139 3.67 -0.18 -5.88
C ILE A 139 2.46 0.67 -5.49
N ASP A 140 2.46 1.96 -5.82
CA ASP A 140 1.33 2.84 -5.55
C ASP A 140 0.07 2.42 -6.33
N GLN A 141 0.22 1.96 -7.56
CA GLN A 141 -0.88 1.41 -8.35
C GLN A 141 -1.55 0.22 -7.63
N LEU A 142 -0.75 -0.70 -7.06
CA LEU A 142 -1.29 -1.81 -6.27
C LEU A 142 -1.99 -1.30 -4.99
N ARG A 143 -1.43 -0.27 -4.35
CA ARG A 143 -2.05 0.37 -3.19
C ARG A 143 -3.41 1.00 -3.54
N LEU A 144 -3.50 1.71 -4.66
CA LEU A 144 -4.75 2.32 -5.13
C LEU A 144 -5.82 1.28 -5.43
N LEU A 145 -5.46 0.19 -6.11
CA LEU A 145 -6.36 -0.93 -6.41
C LEU A 145 -6.86 -1.62 -5.14
N ARG A 146 -5.96 -1.90 -4.19
CA ARG A 146 -6.33 -2.49 -2.90
C ARG A 146 -7.25 -1.56 -2.11
N ASN A 147 -6.94 -0.27 -2.03
CA ASN A 147 -7.74 0.69 -1.29
C ASN A 147 -9.15 0.82 -1.89
N LEU A 148 -9.26 0.86 -3.22
CA LEU A 148 -10.57 0.88 -3.88
C LEU A 148 -11.42 -0.32 -3.48
N LEU A 149 -10.83 -1.51 -3.41
CA LEU A 149 -11.53 -2.72 -3.00
C LEU A 149 -11.96 -2.66 -1.52
N CYS A 150 -11.08 -2.16 -0.62
CA CYS A 150 -11.39 -2.00 0.80
C CYS A 150 -12.53 -1.01 1.07
N HIS A 151 -12.72 -0.03 0.17
CA HIS A 151 -13.78 0.97 0.28
C HIS A 151 -15.00 0.67 -0.59
N SER A 152 -15.04 -0.48 -1.27
CA SER A 152 -16.20 -0.86 -2.08
C SER A 152 -17.42 -1.08 -1.20
N ALA A 153 -18.51 -0.39 -1.48
CA ALA A 153 -19.78 -0.54 -0.77
C ALA A 153 -20.57 -1.79 -1.22
N SER A 154 -20.21 -2.37 -2.37
CA SER A 154 -20.85 -3.57 -2.93
C SER A 154 -19.82 -4.63 -3.26
N ALA A 155 -20.22 -5.90 -3.11
CA ALA A 155 -19.42 -7.04 -3.52
C ALA A 155 -19.62 -7.38 -5.01
N GLU A 156 -19.60 -6.37 -5.87
CA GLU A 156 -19.89 -6.47 -7.29
C GLU A 156 -18.91 -5.64 -8.12
N ILE A 157 -18.37 -6.21 -9.19
CA ILE A 157 -17.52 -5.53 -10.16
C ILE A 157 -18.00 -5.89 -11.56
N VAL A 158 -18.45 -4.89 -12.33
CA VAL A 158 -18.84 -5.09 -13.71
C VAL A 158 -17.64 -5.50 -14.57
N LYS A 159 -17.87 -6.32 -15.60
CA LYS A 159 -16.83 -6.94 -16.42
C LYS A 159 -15.77 -5.94 -16.94
N GLY A 160 -16.20 -4.78 -17.47
CA GLY A 160 -15.27 -3.78 -18.00
C GLY A 160 -14.34 -3.21 -16.93
N THR A 161 -14.87 -2.97 -15.73
CA THR A 161 -14.08 -2.51 -14.58
C THR A 161 -13.12 -3.60 -14.09
N PHE A 162 -13.58 -4.84 -14.03
CA PHE A 162 -12.74 -5.98 -13.68
C PHE A 162 -11.55 -6.13 -14.64
N ASP A 163 -11.81 -6.08 -15.94
CA ASP A 163 -10.75 -6.19 -16.96
C ASP A 163 -9.74 -5.04 -16.83
N GLN A 164 -10.20 -3.83 -16.52
CA GLN A 164 -9.34 -2.68 -16.26
C GLN A 164 -8.45 -2.91 -15.02
N TYR A 165 -9.02 -3.39 -13.91
CA TYR A 165 -8.26 -3.64 -12.68
C TYR A 165 -7.23 -4.76 -12.87
N VAL A 166 -7.59 -5.82 -13.57
CA VAL A 166 -6.67 -6.89 -13.97
C VAL A 166 -5.54 -6.34 -14.82
N GLN A 167 -5.84 -5.47 -15.79
CA GLN A 167 -4.81 -4.87 -16.64
C GLN A 167 -3.86 -3.96 -15.83
N HIS A 168 -4.38 -3.08 -14.97
CA HIS A 168 -3.55 -2.25 -14.10
C HIS A 168 -2.67 -3.09 -13.16
N THR A 169 -3.20 -4.19 -12.64
CA THR A 169 -2.42 -5.13 -11.82
C THR A 169 -1.27 -5.75 -12.63
N LYS A 170 -1.56 -6.22 -13.85
CA LYS A 170 -0.53 -6.80 -14.72
C LYS A 170 0.55 -5.80 -15.11
N ASP A 171 0.17 -4.56 -15.39
CA ASP A 171 1.12 -3.51 -15.73
C ASP A 171 2.04 -3.20 -14.54
N ALA A 172 1.49 -3.14 -13.33
CA ALA A 172 2.27 -2.98 -12.11
C ALA A 172 3.21 -4.19 -11.89
N PHE A 173 2.73 -5.42 -12.02
CA PHE A 173 3.56 -6.62 -11.86
C PHE A 173 4.70 -6.67 -12.87
N LYS A 174 4.43 -6.37 -14.14
CA LYS A 174 5.47 -6.29 -15.17
C LYS A 174 6.53 -5.25 -14.83
N ALA A 175 6.11 -4.07 -14.37
CA ALA A 175 7.01 -3.00 -13.96
C ALA A 175 7.88 -3.38 -12.75
N LEU A 176 7.37 -4.24 -11.86
CA LEU A 176 8.10 -4.80 -10.71
C LEU A 176 8.90 -6.07 -11.04
N GLY A 177 8.88 -6.54 -12.28
CA GLY A 177 9.56 -7.80 -12.68
C GLY A 177 8.89 -9.05 -12.11
N VAL A 178 7.60 -8.98 -11.77
CA VAL A 178 6.82 -10.10 -11.20
C VAL A 178 6.00 -10.78 -12.30
N LYS A 179 5.86 -12.11 -12.21
CA LYS A 179 5.07 -12.90 -13.16
C LYS A 179 3.58 -12.57 -13.06
N THR A 180 2.91 -12.53 -14.21
CA THR A 180 1.47 -12.22 -14.30
C THR A 180 0.59 -13.47 -14.46
N ASP A 181 1.17 -14.66 -14.72
CA ASP A 181 0.44 -15.89 -14.94
C ASP A 181 -0.59 -16.22 -13.85
N PRO A 182 -0.30 -16.05 -12.52
CA PRO A 182 -1.28 -16.30 -11.47
C PRO A 182 -2.53 -15.42 -11.58
N ILE A 183 -2.38 -14.18 -12.09
CA ILE A 183 -3.49 -13.25 -12.29
C ILE A 183 -4.40 -13.77 -13.41
N ASP A 184 -3.82 -14.29 -14.50
CA ASP A 184 -4.56 -14.86 -15.61
C ASP A 184 -5.34 -16.11 -15.20
N VAL A 185 -4.72 -16.97 -14.38
CA VAL A 185 -5.36 -18.17 -13.82
C VAL A 185 -6.58 -17.76 -12.99
N ILE A 186 -6.42 -16.86 -12.03
CA ILE A 186 -7.53 -16.40 -11.17
C ILE A 186 -8.61 -15.69 -12.01
N GLY A 187 -8.21 -14.84 -12.95
CA GLY A 187 -9.11 -14.14 -13.85
C GLY A 187 -9.99 -15.08 -14.70
N GLY A 188 -9.44 -16.25 -15.05
CA GLY A 188 -10.14 -17.29 -15.83
C GLY A 188 -11.06 -18.21 -15.03
N TRP A 189 -11.03 -18.16 -13.69
CA TRP A 189 -11.84 -19.07 -12.87
C TRP A 189 -13.34 -18.97 -13.17
N SER A 190 -14.02 -20.11 -13.17
CA SER A 190 -15.48 -20.22 -13.22
C SER A 190 -16.06 -20.30 -11.80
N GLU A 191 -17.37 -20.18 -11.67
CA GLU A 191 -18.06 -20.31 -10.38
C GLU A 191 -17.75 -21.67 -9.69
N SER A 192 -17.62 -22.74 -10.45
CA SER A 192 -17.32 -24.07 -9.92
C SER A 192 -15.91 -24.21 -9.32
N GLU A 193 -15.00 -23.29 -9.66
CA GLU A 193 -13.64 -23.24 -9.13
C GLU A 193 -13.53 -22.41 -7.85
N PHE A 194 -14.63 -21.70 -7.50
CA PHE A 194 -14.80 -21.02 -6.22
C PHE A 194 -15.75 -21.81 -5.30
N PRO A 195 -15.29 -22.77 -4.50
CA PRO A 195 -16.15 -23.41 -3.52
C PRO A 195 -16.60 -22.39 -2.48
N ILE A 196 -17.85 -22.51 -2.02
CA ILE A 196 -18.47 -21.57 -1.04
C ILE A 196 -17.60 -21.33 0.19
N LYS A 197 -16.89 -22.37 0.65
CA LYS A 197 -15.95 -22.22 1.78
C LYS A 197 -14.81 -21.26 1.48
N GLU A 198 -14.35 -21.18 0.25
CA GLU A 198 -13.28 -20.29 -0.16
C GLU A 198 -13.76 -18.84 -0.25
N ILE A 199 -14.99 -18.62 -0.73
CA ILE A 199 -15.64 -17.31 -0.74
C ILE A 199 -15.77 -16.77 0.69
N CYS A 200 -16.25 -17.57 1.64
CA CYS A 200 -16.34 -17.15 3.04
C CYS A 200 -14.98 -16.79 3.65
N LYS A 201 -13.91 -17.51 3.29
CA LYS A 201 -12.55 -17.16 3.72
C LYS A 201 -12.07 -15.85 3.11
N LEU A 202 -12.33 -15.64 1.82
CA LEU A 202 -11.97 -14.39 1.13
C LEU A 202 -12.71 -13.19 1.73
N GLU A 203 -14.00 -13.33 2.03
CA GLU A 203 -14.77 -12.29 2.71
C GLU A 203 -14.21 -11.96 4.10
N GLN A 204 -13.86 -13.00 4.88
CA GLN A 204 -13.28 -12.81 6.20
C GLN A 204 -11.90 -12.12 6.09
N ALA A 205 -11.03 -12.59 5.20
CA ALA A 205 -9.71 -12.01 4.98
C ALA A 205 -9.81 -10.56 4.47
N MET A 206 -10.81 -10.26 3.63
CA MET A 206 -11.04 -8.89 3.17
C MET A 206 -11.48 -7.95 4.30
N LYS A 207 -12.30 -8.45 5.24
CA LYS A 207 -12.68 -7.68 6.43
C LYS A 207 -11.48 -7.41 7.33
N GLU A 208 -10.58 -8.37 7.47
CA GLU A 208 -9.34 -8.22 8.25
C GLU A 208 -8.39 -7.22 7.60
N GLU A 209 -8.20 -7.30 6.28
CA GLU A 209 -7.41 -6.35 5.51
C GLU A 209 -7.98 -4.91 5.60
N SER A 210 -9.31 -4.77 5.51
CA SER A 210 -9.99 -3.48 5.68
C SER A 210 -9.80 -2.91 7.08
N ARG A 211 -9.86 -3.76 8.11
CA ARG A 211 -9.61 -3.34 9.50
C ARG A 211 -8.17 -2.88 9.68
N ALA A 212 -7.19 -3.64 9.20
CA ALA A 212 -5.78 -3.27 9.27
C ALA A 212 -5.50 -1.92 8.59
N TYR A 213 -6.20 -1.65 7.48
CA TYR A 213 -6.11 -0.37 6.79
C TYR A 213 -6.70 0.78 7.64
N ILE A 214 -7.86 0.58 8.26
CA ILE A 214 -8.50 1.57 9.14
C ILE A 214 -7.59 1.86 10.34
N GLU A 215 -7.09 0.84 11.02
CA GLU A 215 -6.16 0.99 12.15
C GLU A 215 -4.89 1.76 11.75
N PHE A 216 -4.38 1.51 10.54
CA PHE A 216 -3.26 2.29 10.00
C PHE A 216 -3.62 3.77 9.87
N LEU A 217 -4.81 4.09 9.33
CA LEU A 217 -5.27 5.47 9.18
C LEU A 217 -5.48 6.17 10.52
N GLU A 218 -6.05 5.48 11.50
CA GLU A 218 -6.22 5.99 12.86
C GLU A 218 -4.85 6.30 13.51
N GLY A 219 -3.87 5.42 13.31
CA GLY A 219 -2.52 5.66 13.74
C GLY A 219 -1.88 6.91 13.09
N VAL A 220 -2.09 7.12 11.78
CA VAL A 220 -1.62 8.34 11.09
C VAL A 220 -2.30 9.58 11.64
N SER A 221 -3.60 9.52 11.94
CA SER A 221 -4.34 10.63 12.56
C SER A 221 -3.77 11.00 13.93
N SER A 222 -3.46 10.00 14.76
CA SER A 222 -2.83 10.22 16.07
C SER A 222 -1.46 10.90 15.96
N ASP A 223 -0.64 10.51 14.99
CA ASP A 223 0.66 11.13 14.74
C ASP A 223 0.53 12.61 14.30
N ILE A 224 -0.52 12.93 13.55
CA ILE A 224 -0.84 14.31 13.14
C ILE A 224 -1.21 15.16 14.36
N ASP A 225 -1.99 14.63 15.28
CA ASP A 225 -2.41 15.35 16.48
C ASP A 225 -1.22 15.57 17.43
N GLU A 226 -0.33 14.60 17.61
CA GLU A 226 0.92 14.74 18.36
C GLU A 226 1.83 15.83 17.77
N LEU A 227 1.99 15.84 16.44
CA LEU A 227 2.76 16.89 15.75
C LEU A 227 2.13 18.28 15.90
N ARG A 228 0.80 18.36 15.93
CA ARG A 228 0.08 19.62 16.18
C ARG A 228 0.37 20.15 17.59
N GLU A 229 0.35 19.27 18.60
CA GLU A 229 0.67 19.64 19.99
C GLU A 229 2.13 20.11 20.13
N LEU A 230 3.08 19.38 19.51
CA LEU A 230 4.48 19.76 19.49
C LEU A 230 4.70 21.12 18.83
N LEU A 231 4.06 21.37 17.68
CA LEU A 231 4.12 22.64 16.99
C LEU A 231 3.58 23.79 17.87
N HIS A 232 2.46 23.54 18.55
CA HIS A 232 1.88 24.51 19.49
C HIS A 232 2.83 24.79 20.66
N ALA A 233 3.41 23.76 21.26
CA ALA A 233 4.38 23.90 22.35
C ALA A 233 5.62 24.69 21.89
N MET A 234 6.15 24.45 20.69
CA MET A 234 7.29 25.22 20.15
C MET A 234 6.95 26.68 19.87
N LYS A 235 5.75 26.96 19.35
CA LYS A 235 5.27 28.36 19.17
C LYS A 235 5.18 29.10 20.50
N VAL A 236 4.70 28.45 21.55
CA VAL A 236 4.60 29.00 22.90
C VAL A 236 6.00 29.23 23.54
N ALA A 237 6.96 28.34 23.27
CA ALA A 237 8.32 28.41 23.79
C ALA A 237 9.22 29.42 23.05
N ASN A 238 8.71 30.23 22.13
CA ASN A 238 9.49 31.16 21.30
C ASN A 238 10.66 30.50 20.54
N ALA A 239 10.44 29.29 20.06
CA ALA A 239 11.42 28.54 19.27
C ALA A 239 11.77 29.26 17.95
N ASN A 240 12.93 28.93 17.38
CA ASN A 240 13.43 29.54 16.16
C ASN A 240 12.41 29.41 15.01
N LYS A 241 12.20 30.49 14.26
CA LYS A 241 11.23 30.54 13.14
C LYS A 241 11.45 29.44 12.12
N ASP A 242 12.69 29.02 11.88
CA ASP A 242 13.04 27.99 10.91
C ASP A 242 12.59 26.59 11.36
N ASP A 243 12.64 26.30 12.66
CA ASP A 243 12.18 25.04 13.22
C ASP A 243 10.65 24.94 13.19
N ILE A 244 9.96 26.07 13.45
CA ILE A 244 8.50 26.17 13.33
C ILE A 244 8.08 25.95 11.87
N ALA A 245 8.72 26.61 10.92
CA ALA A 245 8.41 26.48 9.51
C ALA A 245 8.61 25.04 9.00
N ARG A 246 9.67 24.35 9.46
CA ARG A 246 9.90 22.93 9.14
C ARG A 246 8.80 22.02 9.68
N LEU A 247 8.33 22.27 10.89
CA LEU A 247 7.25 21.48 11.48
C LEU A 247 5.90 21.78 10.83
N GLU A 248 5.63 23.04 10.47
CA GLU A 248 4.43 23.42 9.71
C GLU A 248 4.40 22.76 8.34
N GLN A 249 5.52 22.71 7.63
CA GLN A 249 5.62 21.99 6.36
C GLN A 249 5.31 20.50 6.56
N LYS A 250 5.94 19.87 7.54
CA LYS A 250 5.72 18.46 7.83
C LYS A 250 4.28 18.15 8.24
N PHE A 251 3.64 19.03 8.99
CA PHE A 251 2.23 18.93 9.34
C PHE A 251 1.33 19.03 8.11
N ASN A 252 1.60 19.96 7.22
CA ASN A 252 0.85 20.11 5.97
C ASN A 252 1.01 18.88 5.07
N ASP A 253 2.22 18.33 4.98
CA ASP A 253 2.50 17.12 4.21
C ASP A 253 1.70 15.91 4.74
N LEU A 254 1.58 15.78 6.06
CA LEU A 254 0.78 14.70 6.69
C LEU A 254 -0.73 14.92 6.55
N ARG A 255 -1.19 16.17 6.57
CA ARG A 255 -2.59 16.52 6.39
C ARG A 255 -3.04 16.40 4.94
N GLU A 256 -2.14 16.59 3.98
CA GLU A 256 -2.39 16.37 2.55
C GLU A 256 -2.16 14.91 2.12
N ALA A 257 -1.56 14.06 2.99
CA ALA A 257 -1.68 12.61 2.85
C ALA A 257 -3.18 12.27 2.83
N PRO A 258 -3.65 11.33 1.96
CA PRO A 258 -5.07 11.19 1.65
C PRO A 258 -5.89 10.97 2.91
N SER A 259 -6.35 12.06 3.48
CA SER A 259 -7.43 12.07 4.44
C SER A 259 -8.68 11.95 3.61
N GLN A 260 -9.11 10.87 3.37
CA GLN A 260 -10.22 10.14 3.73
C GLN A 260 -11.45 10.88 4.06
N ASP A 261 -12.37 10.96 3.08
CA ASP A 261 -13.80 11.01 3.36
C ASP A 261 -14.14 9.80 4.23
N THR A 262 -14.22 10.01 5.54
CA THR A 262 -15.09 9.20 6.38
C THR A 262 -16.44 9.15 5.68
N PRO A 263 -16.99 7.98 5.34
CA PRO A 263 -18.35 7.90 4.83
C PRO A 263 -19.23 8.54 5.88
N GLY A 264 -19.91 9.63 5.51
CA GLY A 264 -20.86 10.29 6.39
C GLY A 264 -21.81 9.24 6.96
N GLU A 265 -21.95 9.23 8.26
CA GLU A 265 -23.04 8.60 8.96
C GLU A 265 -24.37 9.09 8.36
N ASN A 266 -24.90 8.36 7.40
CA ASN A 266 -26.32 8.39 7.02
C ASN A 266 -26.57 7.34 5.94
N SER A 267 -26.65 6.10 6.36
CA SER A 267 -27.52 5.10 5.74
C SER A 267 -27.98 4.13 6.80
N VAL A 268 -29.10 4.48 7.39
CA VAL A 268 -29.94 3.57 8.15
C VAL A 268 -30.21 2.34 7.28
N LEU A 269 -29.61 1.24 7.64
CA LEU A 269 -29.99 -0.09 7.19
C LEU A 269 -31.37 -0.37 7.77
N THR A 270 -32.42 -0.19 6.95
CA THR A 270 -33.72 -0.84 7.16
C THR A 270 -33.69 -2.13 6.36
N LEU A 271 -33.96 -3.21 7.04
CA LEU A 271 -34.10 -4.62 6.68
C LEU A 271 -34.60 -4.90 5.26
#